data_d102d2a09b6b1370c0a4586beeaff468
#
_entry.id   d102d2a09b6b1370c0a4586beeaff468
#
_cell.length_a   1.000
_cell.length_b   1.000
_cell.length_c   1.000
_cell.angle_alpha   90.00
_cell.angle_beta   90.00
_cell.angle_gamma   90.00
#
_symmetry.space_group_name_H-M   'P 1'
#
loop_
_entity.id
_entity.type
_entity.pdbx_description
1 polymer ?
#
loop_
_entity_poly.entity_id
_entity_poly.type
_entity_poly.pdbx_seq_one_letter_code
_entity_poly.pdbx_strand_id
1 'polypeptide(L)'
;MKLDLDFELTKTDKLLRKFEDIHNFIYANDGLSTQQTLEEFIKILFVKIIDEKKKEKKFYIDDGEFEKIKNSKESEKFTQRINNLFSKTIQEYSDLFDNEDRIKLSPLALANTINKLQDFSLINSSNDAKGLAFQKFLSHQEKDGRGQFFTPEAIIDFCVSILQPKPNESIIDPACGSGGFLNSSLNFILKNNKGVDIEKIISKNLYGFDINKSIARIAKMKLLLEVNVETNIRCVNSLKDYDEVLLKVKSDNTLNGFDIVLTNPPFGTAGKISDKKILSTFDLGYKWKKTINNEFIKTNTLQNGQVTEILFIERCIDLLKEGGRMGIVLPNGHFENASLEYLRYYIKQRTKILGIVNLPQETFIPYGTGVKTSLLFIQKDTKNVERRYPLFFSQIRKIGYQGNKNGNAIYQKDENGEILRDKNKNPILDEDLSTVINDFKEF
;
A
#
# COMPACT_ATOMS: atom_id res chain seq x y z
N MET A 1 -19.46 11.85 -23.99
CA MET A 1 -18.51 10.93 -23.33
C MET A 1 -17.04 11.19 -23.69
N LYS A 2 -16.65 11.44 -24.96
CA LYS A 2 -15.25 11.83 -25.29
C LYS A 2 -14.80 13.19 -24.76
N LEU A 3 -15.71 14.18 -24.74
CA LEU A 3 -15.41 15.54 -24.25
C LEU A 3 -15.13 15.59 -22.75
N ASP A 4 -15.79 14.75 -21.94
CA ASP A 4 -15.59 14.73 -20.49
C ASP A 4 -14.25 14.04 -20.09
N LEU A 5 -13.83 13.01 -20.81
CA LEU A 5 -12.54 12.34 -20.61
C LEU A 5 -11.35 13.27 -20.93
N ASP A 6 -11.42 14.01 -22.03
CA ASP A 6 -10.37 14.98 -22.42
C ASP A 6 -10.27 16.15 -21.44
N PHE A 7 -11.40 16.60 -20.87
CA PHE A 7 -11.42 17.67 -19.87
C PHE A 7 -10.88 17.18 -18.50
N GLU A 8 -11.20 15.97 -18.07
CA GLU A 8 -10.67 15.39 -16.82
C GLU A 8 -9.18 15.10 -16.91
N LEU A 9 -8.70 14.52 -18.01
CA LEU A 9 -7.26 14.34 -18.26
C LEU A 9 -6.50 15.66 -18.21
N THR A 10 -7.04 16.73 -18.78
CA THR A 10 -6.42 18.07 -18.73
C THR A 10 -6.35 18.62 -17.31
N LYS A 11 -7.36 18.38 -16.46
CA LYS A 11 -7.32 18.75 -15.03
C LYS A 11 -6.29 17.94 -14.26
N THR A 12 -6.23 16.64 -14.51
CA THR A 12 -5.24 15.73 -13.90
C THR A 12 -3.81 16.19 -14.22
N ASP A 13 -3.52 16.49 -15.49
CA ASP A 13 -2.18 16.90 -15.90
C ASP A 13 -1.80 18.27 -15.31
N LYS A 14 -2.73 19.20 -15.20
CA LYS A 14 -2.50 20.49 -14.52
C LYS A 14 -2.19 20.30 -13.04
N LEU A 15 -2.90 19.40 -12.36
CA LEU A 15 -2.68 19.14 -10.94
C LEU A 15 -1.38 18.38 -10.71
N LEU A 16 -1.06 17.38 -11.55
CA LEU A 16 0.21 16.67 -11.52
C LEU A 16 1.38 17.64 -11.64
N ARG A 17 1.37 18.53 -12.65
CA ARG A 17 2.40 19.57 -12.83
C ARG A 17 2.53 20.46 -11.59
N LYS A 18 1.39 20.87 -10.98
CA LYS A 18 1.43 21.63 -9.71
C LYS A 18 2.14 20.86 -8.59
N PHE A 19 1.87 19.58 -8.42
CA PHE A 19 2.51 18.76 -7.40
C PHE A 19 4.03 18.62 -7.66
N GLU A 20 4.40 18.36 -8.90
CA GLU A 20 5.81 18.30 -9.32
C GLU A 20 6.53 19.63 -9.11
N ASP A 21 5.93 20.73 -9.50
CA ASP A 21 6.46 22.08 -9.32
C ASP A 21 6.66 22.45 -7.85
N ILE A 22 5.72 22.06 -6.97
CA ILE A 22 5.83 22.28 -5.53
C ILE A 22 6.96 21.46 -4.97
N HIS A 23 7.00 20.16 -5.30
CA HIS A 23 8.05 19.26 -4.86
C HIS A 23 9.43 19.76 -5.28
N ASN A 24 9.60 20.10 -6.56
CA ASN A 24 10.85 20.60 -7.10
C ASN A 24 11.28 21.91 -6.44
N PHE A 25 10.32 22.81 -6.14
CA PHE A 25 10.61 24.07 -5.46
C PHE A 25 11.10 23.83 -4.03
N ILE A 26 10.45 22.97 -3.26
CA ILE A 26 10.86 22.61 -1.89
C ILE A 26 12.25 21.97 -1.94
N TYR A 27 12.46 20.99 -2.81
CA TYR A 27 13.73 20.31 -2.98
C TYR A 27 14.89 21.28 -3.27
N ALA A 28 14.67 22.20 -4.20
CA ALA A 28 15.71 23.15 -4.63
C ALA A 28 16.02 24.25 -3.58
N ASN A 29 15.03 24.65 -2.77
CA ASN A 29 15.19 25.81 -1.85
C ASN A 29 15.53 25.43 -0.42
N ASP A 30 15.07 24.27 0.07
CA ASP A 30 15.21 23.88 1.47
C ASP A 30 16.31 22.84 1.71
N GLY A 31 16.96 22.33 0.65
CA GLY A 31 18.04 21.34 0.75
C GLY A 31 17.60 20.00 1.35
N LEU A 32 16.33 19.69 1.32
CA LEU A 32 15.76 18.44 1.80
C LEU A 32 16.01 17.31 0.80
N SER A 33 16.14 16.06 1.29
CA SER A 33 16.14 14.91 0.41
C SER A 33 14.77 14.75 -0.28
N THR A 34 14.71 14.01 -1.39
CA THR A 34 13.46 13.71 -2.11
C THR A 34 12.39 13.16 -1.16
N GLN A 35 12.75 12.22 -0.28
CA GLN A 35 11.83 11.66 0.71
C GLN A 35 11.35 12.70 1.72
N GLN A 36 12.24 13.51 2.28
CA GLN A 36 11.87 14.57 3.23
C GLN A 36 10.97 15.61 2.57
N THR A 37 11.25 15.97 1.32
CA THR A 37 10.43 16.88 0.53
C THR A 37 9.01 16.32 0.35
N LEU A 38 8.87 15.05 0.02
CA LEU A 38 7.59 14.37 -0.09
C LEU A 38 6.84 14.36 1.26
N GLU A 39 7.53 14.06 2.36
CA GLU A 39 6.94 14.08 3.70
C GLU A 39 6.38 15.46 4.08
N GLU A 40 7.13 16.52 3.82
CA GLU A 40 6.67 17.89 4.09
C GLU A 40 5.49 18.26 3.19
N PHE A 41 5.54 17.92 1.92
CA PHE A 41 4.44 18.15 0.99
C PHE A 41 3.15 17.45 1.46
N ILE A 42 3.23 16.19 1.88
CA ILE A 42 2.10 15.43 2.42
C ILE A 42 1.50 16.12 3.65
N LYS A 43 2.33 16.64 4.58
CA LYS A 43 1.83 17.40 5.73
C LYS A 43 0.97 18.59 5.28
N ILE A 44 1.42 19.33 4.28
CA ILE A 44 0.67 20.49 3.75
C ILE A 44 -0.65 20.08 3.10
N LEU A 45 -0.70 18.92 2.42
CA LEU A 45 -1.95 18.40 1.88
C LEU A 45 -2.95 18.05 3.00
N PHE A 46 -2.49 17.46 4.12
CA PHE A 46 -3.34 17.22 5.29
C PHE A 46 -3.85 18.53 5.91
N VAL A 47 -2.99 19.55 6.04
CA VAL A 47 -3.39 20.88 6.53
C VAL A 47 -4.50 21.47 5.66
N LYS A 48 -4.35 21.37 4.34
CA LYS A 48 -5.35 21.87 3.40
C LYS A 48 -6.68 21.12 3.52
N ILE A 49 -6.66 19.80 3.63
CA ILE A 49 -7.88 18.99 3.82
C ILE A 49 -8.60 19.38 5.11
N ILE A 50 -7.88 19.62 6.21
CA ILE A 50 -8.48 20.06 7.48
C ILE A 50 -9.09 21.46 7.35
N ASP A 51 -8.41 22.39 6.71
CA ASP A 51 -8.94 23.74 6.48
C ASP A 51 -10.25 23.69 5.66
N GLU A 52 -10.26 22.89 4.58
CA GLU A 52 -11.45 22.74 3.74
C GLU A 52 -12.59 22.01 4.48
N LYS A 53 -12.33 20.92 5.21
CA LYS A 53 -13.33 20.19 6.01
C LYS A 53 -13.96 21.07 7.09
N LYS A 54 -13.14 21.83 7.82
CA LYS A 54 -13.59 22.68 8.92
C LYS A 54 -14.03 24.07 8.44
N LYS A 55 -13.92 24.36 7.14
CA LYS A 55 -14.27 25.64 6.49
C LYS A 55 -13.63 26.86 7.17
N GLU A 56 -12.41 26.70 7.66
CA GLU A 56 -11.73 27.76 8.42
C GLU A 56 -11.23 28.88 7.54
N LYS A 57 -11.01 28.63 6.25
CA LYS A 57 -10.52 29.59 5.25
C LYS A 57 -9.22 30.29 5.68
N LYS A 58 -8.31 29.54 6.29
CA LYS A 58 -7.00 30.02 6.78
C LYS A 58 -5.83 29.51 5.96
N PHE A 59 -6.09 28.56 5.05
CA PHE A 59 -5.10 28.04 4.11
C PHE A 59 -4.99 28.96 2.89
N TYR A 60 -4.40 30.14 3.12
CA TYR A 60 -4.18 31.13 2.07
C TYR A 60 -2.93 31.97 2.34
N ILE A 61 -2.46 32.66 1.33
CA ILE A 61 -1.48 33.73 1.39
C ILE A 61 -1.89 34.83 0.40
N ASP A 62 -1.89 36.08 0.82
CA ASP A 62 -2.11 37.21 -0.07
C ASP A 62 -0.80 37.71 -0.70
N ASP A 63 -0.92 38.46 -1.79
CA ASP A 63 0.25 38.96 -2.53
C ASP A 63 1.17 39.82 -1.65
N GLY A 64 0.61 40.61 -0.73
CA GLY A 64 1.38 41.47 0.18
C GLY A 64 2.18 40.61 1.20
N GLU A 65 1.57 39.59 1.76
CA GLU A 65 2.28 38.61 2.64
C GLU A 65 3.38 37.87 1.86
N PHE A 66 3.07 37.42 0.63
CA PHE A 66 4.04 36.69 -0.19
C PHE A 66 5.26 37.54 -0.54
N GLU A 67 5.08 38.77 -0.98
CA GLU A 67 6.18 39.69 -1.29
C GLU A 67 7.00 40.07 -0.04
N LYS A 68 6.39 40.24 1.13
CA LYS A 68 7.12 40.46 2.38
C LYS A 68 8.01 39.27 2.73
N ILE A 69 7.51 38.04 2.65
CA ILE A 69 8.29 36.84 2.91
C ILE A 69 9.46 36.73 1.94
N LYS A 70 9.23 37.03 0.66
CA LYS A 70 10.25 36.95 -0.39
C LYS A 70 11.37 38.00 -0.21
N ASN A 71 11.01 39.24 0.11
CA ASN A 71 11.92 40.38 0.07
C ASN A 71 12.47 40.76 1.45
N SER A 72 11.67 40.69 2.51
CA SER A 72 12.05 41.14 3.87
C SER A 72 12.14 40.01 4.91
N LYS A 73 11.81 38.76 4.50
CA LYS A 73 11.73 37.57 5.38
C LYS A 73 10.74 37.70 6.55
N GLU A 74 9.82 38.65 6.50
CA GLU A 74 8.75 38.79 7.48
C GLU A 74 7.69 37.71 7.30
N SER A 75 7.68 36.69 8.17
CA SER A 75 6.85 35.50 7.99
C SER A 75 6.02 35.09 9.22
N GLU A 76 6.20 35.78 10.35
CA GLU A 76 5.68 35.30 11.66
C GLU A 76 4.17 35.05 11.64
N LYS A 77 3.36 36.03 11.19
CA LYS A 77 1.90 35.91 11.17
C LYS A 77 1.42 34.79 10.25
N PHE A 78 2.00 34.71 9.06
CA PHE A 78 1.69 33.66 8.10
C PHE A 78 2.06 32.28 8.64
N THR A 79 3.29 32.11 9.12
CA THR A 79 3.79 30.84 9.65
C THR A 79 2.97 30.38 10.85
N GLN A 80 2.64 31.32 11.77
CA GLN A 80 1.80 31.00 12.93
C GLN A 80 0.39 30.56 12.50
N ARG A 81 -0.22 31.19 11.49
CA ARG A 81 -1.52 30.81 10.97
C ARG A 81 -1.52 29.37 10.45
N ILE A 82 -0.51 29.00 9.67
CA ILE A 82 -0.41 27.65 9.09
C ILE A 82 -0.06 26.62 10.17
N ASN A 83 0.81 26.94 11.13
CA ASN A 83 1.14 26.08 12.26
C ASN A 83 -0.09 25.80 13.16
N ASN A 84 -0.97 26.78 13.32
CA ASN A 84 -2.24 26.57 14.04
C ASN A 84 -3.17 25.58 13.31
N LEU A 85 -3.21 25.62 11.97
CA LEU A 85 -3.91 24.61 11.19
C LEU A 85 -3.24 23.24 11.31
N PHE A 86 -1.91 23.20 11.31
CA PHE A 86 -1.18 21.94 11.48
C PHE A 86 -1.41 21.33 12.86
N SER A 87 -1.49 22.12 13.92
CA SER A 87 -1.86 21.62 15.26
C SER A 87 -3.24 20.95 15.27
N LYS A 88 -4.21 21.48 14.53
CA LYS A 88 -5.52 20.82 14.35
C LYS A 88 -5.43 19.55 13.52
N THR A 89 -4.53 19.52 12.54
CA THR A 89 -4.24 18.32 11.75
C THR A 89 -3.67 17.20 12.63
N ILE A 90 -2.74 17.53 13.54
CA ILE A 90 -2.19 16.58 14.52
C ILE A 90 -3.28 15.99 15.41
N GLN A 91 -4.20 16.82 15.90
CA GLN A 91 -5.32 16.36 16.74
C GLN A 91 -6.27 15.42 15.99
N GLU A 92 -6.60 15.75 14.75
CA GLU A 92 -7.51 14.93 13.91
C GLU A 92 -6.88 13.59 13.51
N TYR A 93 -5.58 13.57 13.22
CA TYR A 93 -4.82 12.42 12.75
C TYR A 93 -3.74 12.01 13.77
N SER A 94 -4.13 11.89 15.05
CA SER A 94 -3.23 11.57 16.16
C SER A 94 -2.59 10.18 16.08
N ASP A 95 -3.13 9.29 15.25
CA ASP A 95 -2.56 7.99 14.91
C ASP A 95 -1.43 8.06 13.89
N LEU A 96 -1.32 9.17 13.16
CA LEU A 96 -0.28 9.40 12.14
C LEU A 96 0.69 10.53 12.51
N PHE A 97 0.30 11.46 13.36
CA PHE A 97 1.12 12.60 13.75
C PHE A 97 1.33 12.61 15.26
N ASP A 98 2.55 12.95 15.69
CA ASP A 98 2.88 13.17 17.10
C ASP A 98 2.73 14.66 17.44
N ASN A 99 2.56 14.97 18.74
CA ASN A 99 2.47 16.35 19.22
C ASN A 99 3.77 17.15 18.95
N GLU A 100 4.89 16.46 18.74
CA GLU A 100 6.18 17.06 18.41
C GLU A 100 6.40 17.25 16.91
N ASP A 101 5.53 16.70 16.06
CA ASP A 101 5.63 16.92 14.62
C ASP A 101 5.53 18.43 14.29
N ARG A 102 6.37 18.87 13.36
CA ARG A 102 6.43 20.27 12.91
C ARG A 102 6.55 20.30 11.38
N ILE A 103 6.08 21.39 10.80
CA ILE A 103 6.40 21.73 9.41
C ILE A 103 7.84 22.22 9.38
N LYS A 104 8.69 21.60 8.58
CA LYS A 104 10.13 21.89 8.47
C LYS A 104 10.47 22.76 7.27
N LEU A 105 9.46 23.18 6.49
CA LEU A 105 9.67 24.04 5.34
C LEU A 105 10.12 25.44 5.78
N SER A 106 11.04 26.01 5.01
CA SER A 106 11.33 27.44 5.12
C SER A 106 10.07 28.27 4.87
N PRO A 107 9.98 29.49 5.43
CA PRO A 107 8.82 30.37 5.18
C PRO A 107 8.55 30.61 3.70
N LEU A 108 9.58 30.70 2.87
CA LEU A 108 9.45 30.89 1.43
C LEU A 108 8.91 29.65 0.72
N ALA A 109 9.41 28.44 1.06
CA ALA A 109 8.90 27.20 0.49
C ALA A 109 7.45 26.92 0.92
N LEU A 110 7.13 27.20 2.19
CA LEU A 110 5.77 27.11 2.70
C LEU A 110 4.83 28.08 1.98
N ALA A 111 5.22 29.35 1.85
CA ALA A 111 4.46 30.38 1.16
C ALA A 111 4.20 30.02 -0.31
N ASN A 112 5.22 29.54 -1.04
CA ASN A 112 5.07 29.10 -2.42
C ASN A 112 4.11 27.90 -2.53
N THR A 113 4.21 26.94 -1.63
CA THR A 113 3.33 25.76 -1.60
C THR A 113 1.87 26.16 -1.36
N ILE A 114 1.61 27.02 -0.38
CA ILE A 114 0.27 27.53 -0.08
C ILE A 114 -0.28 28.31 -1.28
N ASN A 115 0.49 29.22 -1.84
CA ASN A 115 0.09 30.03 -3.00
C ASN A 115 -0.32 29.16 -4.21
N LYS A 116 0.43 28.10 -4.49
CA LYS A 116 0.11 27.18 -5.59
C LYS A 116 -1.14 26.32 -5.34
N LEU A 117 -1.47 26.02 -4.09
CA LEU A 117 -2.58 25.14 -3.72
C LEU A 117 -3.85 25.87 -3.31
N GLN A 118 -3.81 27.15 -2.88
CA GLN A 118 -4.94 27.85 -2.27
C GLN A 118 -6.19 27.87 -3.15
N ASP A 119 -6.04 28.05 -4.45
CA ASP A 119 -7.16 28.16 -5.40
C ASP A 119 -7.73 26.80 -5.85
N PHE A 120 -7.18 25.71 -5.37
CA PHE A 120 -7.59 24.37 -5.74
C PHE A 120 -8.23 23.67 -4.55
N SER A 121 -9.47 23.20 -4.68
CA SER A 121 -10.11 22.42 -3.60
C SER A 121 -9.76 20.93 -3.72
N LEU A 122 -9.21 20.35 -2.65
CA LEU A 122 -8.95 18.91 -2.54
C LEU A 122 -10.25 18.14 -2.25
N ILE A 123 -11.24 18.74 -1.59
CA ILE A 123 -12.49 18.07 -1.22
C ILE A 123 -13.50 18.13 -2.38
N ASN A 124 -13.67 19.29 -3.02
CA ASN A 124 -14.72 19.52 -4.02
C ASN A 124 -14.29 19.22 -5.46
N SER A 125 -13.02 18.89 -5.70
CA SER A 125 -12.54 18.49 -7.03
C SER A 125 -12.92 17.05 -7.37
N SER A 126 -12.96 16.73 -8.67
CA SER A 126 -13.17 15.36 -9.14
C SER A 126 -12.20 14.39 -8.45
N ASN A 127 -12.73 13.33 -7.83
CA ASN A 127 -11.96 12.34 -7.14
C ASN A 127 -10.98 11.64 -8.10
N ASP A 128 -11.43 11.28 -9.29
CA ASP A 128 -10.62 10.61 -10.30
C ASP A 128 -9.41 11.47 -10.71
N ALA A 129 -9.62 12.79 -10.96
CA ALA A 129 -8.54 13.66 -11.39
C ALA A 129 -7.46 13.84 -10.31
N LYS A 130 -7.84 14.06 -9.05
CA LYS A 130 -6.88 14.28 -7.95
C LYS A 130 -6.19 12.99 -7.50
N GLY A 131 -6.93 11.89 -7.42
CA GLY A 131 -6.40 10.56 -7.10
C GLY A 131 -5.36 10.12 -8.14
N LEU A 132 -5.70 10.22 -9.43
CA LEU A 132 -4.80 9.87 -10.53
C LEU A 132 -3.57 10.80 -10.60
N ALA A 133 -3.74 12.12 -10.38
CA ALA A 133 -2.61 13.04 -10.32
C ALA A 133 -1.65 12.71 -9.19
N PHE A 134 -2.19 12.40 -8.00
CA PHE A 134 -1.37 12.03 -6.85
C PHE A 134 -0.69 10.67 -7.03
N GLN A 135 -1.36 9.69 -7.61
CA GLN A 135 -0.80 8.39 -7.93
C GLN A 135 0.37 8.52 -8.93
N LYS A 136 0.19 9.27 -10.01
CA LYS A 136 1.26 9.54 -10.98
C LYS A 136 2.44 10.27 -10.32
N PHE A 137 2.15 11.27 -9.49
CA PHE A 137 3.17 12.00 -8.73
C PHE A 137 3.99 11.06 -7.84
N LEU A 138 3.34 10.19 -7.06
CA LEU A 138 4.02 9.19 -6.23
C LEU A 138 4.87 8.23 -7.06
N SER A 139 4.33 7.72 -8.18
CA SER A 139 5.07 6.79 -9.06
C SER A 139 6.35 7.41 -9.63
N HIS A 140 6.38 8.71 -9.88
CA HIS A 140 7.60 9.42 -10.28
C HIS A 140 8.60 9.49 -9.12
N GLN A 141 8.14 9.79 -7.89
CA GLN A 141 9.01 9.88 -6.70
C GLN A 141 9.54 8.50 -6.27
N GLU A 142 8.75 7.44 -6.40
CA GLU A 142 9.12 6.06 -6.06
C GLU A 142 10.26 5.52 -6.92
N LYS A 143 10.32 5.90 -8.20
CA LYS A 143 11.42 5.52 -9.11
C LYS A 143 12.75 6.17 -8.74
N ASP A 144 12.73 7.34 -8.13
CA ASP A 144 13.93 8.09 -7.72
C ASP A 144 14.41 7.73 -6.30
N GLY A 145 13.52 7.17 -5.46
CA GLY A 145 13.76 6.84 -4.04
C GLY A 145 14.29 5.41 -3.85
N ARG A 146 15.57 5.26 -3.60
CA ARG A 146 16.19 3.97 -3.28
C ARG A 146 15.79 3.49 -1.89
N GLY A 147 15.08 2.35 -1.78
CA GLY A 147 15.05 1.58 -0.54
C GLY A 147 13.71 1.17 0.05
N GLN A 148 12.58 1.39 -0.60
CA GLN A 148 11.31 0.83 -0.18
C GLN A 148 10.76 -0.05 -1.31
N PHE A 149 10.45 -1.31 -0.97
CA PHE A 149 9.98 -2.30 -1.93
C PHE A 149 8.48 -2.11 -2.14
N PHE A 150 8.11 -1.38 -3.19
CA PHE A 150 6.72 -1.30 -3.63
C PHE A 150 6.34 -2.55 -4.42
N THR A 151 5.09 -2.94 -4.32
CA THR A 151 4.56 -4.03 -5.12
C THR A 151 4.15 -3.50 -6.48
N PRO A 152 4.61 -4.11 -7.60
CA PRO A 152 4.16 -3.73 -8.94
C PRO A 152 2.64 -3.75 -9.06
N GLU A 153 2.06 -2.73 -9.68
CA GLU A 153 0.60 -2.59 -9.84
C GLU A 153 -0.02 -3.83 -10.52
N ALA A 154 0.64 -4.37 -11.54
CA ALA A 154 0.20 -5.60 -12.21
C ALA A 154 0.09 -6.81 -11.28
N ILE A 155 0.99 -6.92 -10.28
CA ILE A 155 0.96 -8.00 -9.29
C ILE A 155 -0.12 -7.75 -8.23
N ILE A 156 -0.32 -6.50 -7.84
CA ILE A 156 -1.42 -6.09 -6.96
C ILE A 156 -2.76 -6.46 -7.59
N ASP A 157 -3.00 -6.04 -8.83
CA ASP A 157 -4.25 -6.28 -9.55
C ASP A 157 -4.47 -7.78 -9.82
N PHE A 158 -3.40 -8.52 -10.07
CA PHE A 158 -3.44 -9.96 -10.17
C PHE A 158 -3.95 -10.60 -8.88
N CYS A 159 -3.34 -10.28 -7.72
CA CYS A 159 -3.75 -10.82 -6.43
C CYS A 159 -5.21 -10.49 -6.08
N VAL A 160 -5.62 -9.25 -6.33
CA VAL A 160 -7.00 -8.80 -6.13
C VAL A 160 -7.97 -9.55 -7.05
N SER A 161 -7.59 -9.76 -8.31
CA SER A 161 -8.40 -10.51 -9.28
C SER A 161 -8.55 -12.00 -8.94
N ILE A 162 -7.56 -12.59 -8.29
CA ILE A 162 -7.64 -13.97 -7.76
C ILE A 162 -8.56 -14.04 -6.55
N LEU A 163 -8.44 -13.10 -5.58
CA LEU A 163 -9.24 -13.15 -4.35
C LEU A 163 -10.64 -12.59 -4.50
N GLN A 164 -10.90 -11.76 -5.50
CA GLN A 164 -12.23 -11.21 -5.83
C GLN A 164 -12.97 -10.63 -4.62
N PRO A 165 -12.47 -9.53 -4.03
CA PRO A 165 -13.10 -8.93 -2.86
C PRO A 165 -14.52 -8.44 -3.15
N LYS A 166 -15.41 -8.60 -2.15
CA LYS A 166 -16.83 -8.19 -2.23
C LYS A 166 -17.10 -6.97 -1.34
N PRO A 167 -18.18 -6.20 -1.61
CA PRO A 167 -18.50 -4.97 -0.87
C PRO A 167 -18.68 -5.13 0.64
N ASN A 168 -19.10 -6.32 1.09
CA ASN A 168 -19.36 -6.63 2.50
C ASN A 168 -18.21 -7.34 3.21
N GLU A 169 -17.10 -7.59 2.52
CA GLU A 169 -15.93 -8.25 3.09
C GLU A 169 -14.97 -7.25 3.71
N SER A 170 -14.45 -7.57 4.89
CA SER A 170 -13.40 -6.82 5.55
C SER A 170 -12.03 -7.24 5.03
N ILE A 171 -11.22 -6.25 4.63
CA ILE A 171 -9.92 -6.43 3.99
C ILE A 171 -8.85 -5.74 4.81
N ILE A 172 -7.74 -6.41 5.06
CA ILE A 172 -6.58 -5.81 5.71
C ILE A 172 -5.31 -6.05 4.91
N ASP A 173 -4.47 -5.01 4.87
CA ASP A 173 -3.05 -5.12 4.52
C ASP A 173 -2.22 -4.73 5.75
N PRO A 174 -1.62 -5.72 6.46
CA PRO A 174 -0.86 -5.46 7.68
C PRO A 174 0.57 -4.92 7.44
N ALA A 175 0.97 -4.73 6.18
CA ALA A 175 2.21 -4.06 5.76
C ALA A 175 1.93 -3.22 4.51
N CYS A 176 0.99 -2.25 4.64
CA CYS A 176 0.27 -1.68 3.51
C CYS A 176 1.12 -0.80 2.57
N GLY A 177 2.32 -0.42 2.97
CA GLY A 177 3.13 0.47 2.15
C GLY A 177 2.34 1.73 1.76
N SER A 178 2.36 2.10 0.50
CA SER A 178 1.57 3.22 -0.06
C SER A 178 0.07 2.90 -0.28
N GLY A 179 -0.42 1.76 0.21
CA GLY A 179 -1.84 1.38 0.14
C GLY A 179 -2.27 0.75 -1.18
N GLY A 180 -1.35 0.19 -1.94
CA GLY A 180 -1.61 -0.35 -3.27
C GLY A 180 -2.69 -1.44 -3.28
N PHE A 181 -2.59 -2.46 -2.43
CA PHE A 181 -3.57 -3.55 -2.35
C PHE A 181 -4.96 -3.06 -1.94
N LEU A 182 -5.04 -2.10 -1.00
CA LEU A 182 -6.31 -1.56 -0.54
C LEU A 182 -6.99 -0.75 -1.63
N ASN A 183 -6.21 0.06 -2.35
CA ASN A 183 -6.71 0.85 -3.45
C ASN A 183 -7.22 -0.03 -4.60
N SER A 184 -6.42 -1.01 -5.04
CA SER A 184 -6.84 -1.95 -6.08
C SER A 184 -8.07 -2.76 -5.67
N SER A 185 -8.16 -3.19 -4.38
CA SER A 185 -9.34 -3.87 -3.85
C SER A 185 -10.59 -3.01 -3.92
N LEU A 186 -10.50 -1.74 -3.55
CA LEU A 186 -11.58 -0.77 -3.67
C LEU A 186 -12.02 -0.62 -5.12
N ASN A 187 -11.08 -0.38 -6.03
CA ASN A 187 -11.35 -0.21 -7.45
C ASN A 187 -11.98 -1.45 -8.08
N PHE A 188 -11.53 -2.65 -7.67
CA PHE A 188 -12.13 -3.91 -8.09
C PHE A 188 -13.59 -4.03 -7.63
N ILE A 189 -13.87 -3.70 -6.36
CA ILE A 189 -15.23 -3.72 -5.81
C ILE A 189 -16.13 -2.73 -6.57
N LEU A 190 -15.69 -1.49 -6.78
CA LEU A 190 -16.45 -0.46 -7.46
C LEU A 190 -16.74 -0.80 -8.93
N LYS A 191 -15.77 -1.37 -9.62
CA LYS A 191 -15.90 -1.80 -11.02
C LYS A 191 -16.92 -2.91 -11.20
N ASN A 192 -16.99 -3.85 -10.25
CA ASN A 192 -17.82 -5.05 -10.37
C ASN A 192 -19.18 -4.94 -9.68
N ASN A 193 -19.44 -3.86 -8.91
CA ASN A 193 -20.68 -3.67 -8.15
C ASN A 193 -21.21 -2.25 -8.32
N LYS A 194 -22.38 -2.10 -8.90
CA LYS A 194 -23.04 -0.78 -9.05
C LYS A 194 -23.80 -0.40 -7.78
N GLY A 195 -23.78 0.88 -7.43
CA GLY A 195 -24.60 1.44 -6.35
C GLY A 195 -24.17 1.06 -4.93
N VAL A 196 -22.90 0.66 -4.75
CA VAL A 196 -22.35 0.35 -3.43
C VAL A 196 -22.08 1.63 -2.63
N ASP A 197 -22.24 1.52 -1.32
CA ASP A 197 -21.89 2.58 -0.37
C ASP A 197 -20.37 2.62 -0.15
N ILE A 198 -19.72 3.54 -0.86
CA ILE A 198 -18.26 3.73 -0.84
C ILE A 198 -17.79 4.10 0.56
N GLU A 199 -18.52 4.99 1.25
CA GLU A 199 -18.17 5.45 2.59
C GLU A 199 -18.15 4.29 3.59
N LYS A 200 -19.15 3.42 3.52
CA LYS A 200 -19.22 2.22 4.35
C LYS A 200 -18.09 1.24 4.06
N ILE A 201 -17.77 1.00 2.78
CA ILE A 201 -16.68 0.10 2.40
C ILE A 201 -15.37 0.59 2.98
N ILE A 202 -15.05 1.87 2.83
CA ILE A 202 -13.77 2.43 3.24
C ILE A 202 -13.67 2.53 4.76
N SER A 203 -14.70 3.08 5.41
CA SER A 203 -14.66 3.32 6.85
C SER A 203 -14.77 2.05 7.70
N LYS A 204 -15.40 0.98 7.17
CA LYS A 204 -15.66 -0.24 7.94
C LYS A 204 -14.96 -1.49 7.43
N ASN A 205 -14.57 -1.53 6.16
CA ASN A 205 -14.12 -2.77 5.54
C ASN A 205 -12.67 -2.72 5.05
N LEU A 206 -12.05 -1.54 4.88
CA LEU A 206 -10.66 -1.44 4.42
C LEU A 206 -9.74 -0.97 5.55
N TYR A 207 -8.74 -1.78 5.86
CA TYR A 207 -7.77 -1.53 6.92
C TYR A 207 -6.34 -1.66 6.39
N GLY A 208 -5.46 -0.74 6.79
CA GLY A 208 -4.06 -0.77 6.42
C GLY A 208 -3.16 -0.39 7.58
N PHE A 209 -2.12 -1.18 7.81
CA PHE A 209 -1.12 -0.90 8.83
C PHE A 209 0.26 -0.81 8.20
N ASP A 210 1.03 0.16 8.65
CA ASP A 210 2.45 0.25 8.37
C ASP A 210 3.19 0.73 9.60
N ILE A 211 4.39 0.22 9.85
CA ILE A 211 5.22 0.64 10.99
C ILE A 211 5.85 2.01 10.74
N ASN A 212 6.00 2.41 9.49
CA ASN A 212 6.59 3.68 9.09
C ASN A 212 5.50 4.76 8.96
N LYS A 213 5.55 5.76 9.86
CA LYS A 213 4.58 6.87 9.87
C LYS A 213 4.50 7.63 8.55
N SER A 214 5.64 7.88 7.91
CA SER A 214 5.67 8.62 6.63
C SER A 214 4.94 7.85 5.54
N ILE A 215 5.12 6.55 5.49
CA ILE A 215 4.45 5.67 4.53
C ILE A 215 2.96 5.56 4.83
N ALA A 216 2.57 5.39 6.09
CA ALA A 216 1.16 5.39 6.49
C ALA A 216 0.45 6.71 6.14
N ARG A 217 1.15 7.87 6.28
CA ARG A 217 0.65 9.18 5.82
C ARG A 217 0.40 9.22 4.32
N ILE A 218 1.33 8.68 3.52
CA ILE A 218 1.19 8.58 2.06
C ILE A 218 -0.01 7.71 1.70
N ALA A 219 -0.12 6.51 2.29
CA ALA A 219 -1.23 5.60 2.05
C ALA A 219 -2.59 6.24 2.40
N LYS A 220 -2.68 6.89 3.56
CA LYS A 220 -3.89 7.61 3.97
C LYS A 220 -4.23 8.75 3.04
N MET A 221 -3.24 9.56 2.66
CA MET A 221 -3.44 10.67 1.71
C MET A 221 -3.92 10.16 0.35
N LYS A 222 -3.33 9.09 -0.18
CA LYS A 222 -3.73 8.50 -1.45
C LYS A 222 -5.21 8.11 -1.45
N LEU A 223 -5.64 7.35 -0.47
CA LEU A 223 -7.05 6.94 -0.36
C LEU A 223 -7.98 8.14 -0.08
N LEU A 224 -7.59 9.10 0.77
CA LEU A 224 -8.37 10.31 1.01
C LEU A 224 -8.60 11.13 -0.26
N LEU A 225 -7.58 11.30 -1.10
CA LEU A 225 -7.71 12.04 -2.35
C LEU A 225 -8.58 11.30 -3.37
N GLU A 226 -8.54 9.97 -3.38
CA GLU A 226 -9.29 9.15 -4.34
C GLU A 226 -10.78 9.09 -4.04
N VAL A 227 -11.17 9.06 -2.76
CA VAL A 227 -12.57 8.82 -2.38
C VAL A 227 -13.16 9.88 -1.46
N ASN A 228 -12.36 10.79 -0.95
CA ASN A 228 -12.76 11.84 -0.02
C ASN A 228 -13.46 11.35 1.27
N VAL A 229 -13.13 10.11 1.70
CA VAL A 229 -13.69 9.45 2.88
C VAL A 229 -12.55 9.13 3.86
N GLU A 230 -12.83 9.20 5.15
CA GLU A 230 -11.87 8.82 6.19
C GLU A 230 -11.54 7.34 6.13
N THR A 231 -10.26 6.99 6.23
CA THR A 231 -9.76 5.62 6.00
C THR A 231 -9.15 5.03 7.27
N ASN A 232 -9.17 3.70 7.42
CA ASN A 232 -8.55 2.99 8.54
C ASN A 232 -7.07 2.67 8.29
N ILE A 233 -6.33 3.62 7.74
CA ILE A 233 -4.87 3.52 7.64
C ILE A 233 -4.26 4.03 8.93
N ARG A 234 -3.40 3.22 9.57
CA ARG A 234 -2.81 3.53 10.88
C ARG A 234 -1.33 3.18 10.92
N CYS A 235 -0.57 3.92 11.74
CA CYS A 235 0.81 3.58 12.03
C CYS A 235 0.84 2.52 13.15
N VAL A 236 1.04 1.25 12.76
CA VAL A 236 1.04 0.11 13.68
C VAL A 236 2.16 -0.86 13.32
N ASN A 237 2.88 -1.35 14.33
CA ASN A 237 3.73 -2.52 14.16
C ASN A 237 2.87 -3.79 14.23
N SER A 238 2.59 -4.39 13.08
CA SER A 238 1.75 -5.59 12.97
C SER A 238 2.34 -6.84 13.60
N LEU A 239 3.62 -6.83 13.95
CA LEU A 239 4.29 -7.94 14.65
C LEU A 239 4.31 -7.79 16.18
N LYS A 240 3.70 -6.75 16.74
CA LYS A 240 3.44 -6.66 18.18
C LYS A 240 2.42 -7.71 18.63
N ASP A 241 2.14 -7.72 19.93
CA ASP A 241 1.12 -8.58 20.51
C ASP A 241 -0.20 -8.49 19.75
N TYR A 242 -0.86 -9.65 19.55
CA TYR A 242 -2.06 -9.74 18.72
C TYR A 242 -3.19 -8.85 19.25
N ASP A 243 -3.36 -8.81 20.56
CA ASP A 243 -4.42 -8.00 21.17
C ASP A 243 -4.14 -6.50 21.03
N GLU A 244 -2.87 -6.07 21.13
CA GLU A 244 -2.48 -4.68 20.82
C GLU A 244 -2.81 -4.29 19.38
N VAL A 245 -2.55 -5.18 18.43
CA VAL A 245 -2.84 -4.98 17.01
C VAL A 245 -4.35 -4.91 16.78
N LEU A 246 -5.11 -5.83 17.37
CA LEU A 246 -6.58 -5.85 17.28
C LEU A 246 -7.25 -4.66 17.97
N LEU A 247 -6.70 -4.15 19.07
CA LEU A 247 -7.24 -2.94 19.71
C LEU A 247 -7.27 -1.74 18.77
N LYS A 248 -6.35 -1.69 17.80
CA LYS A 248 -6.35 -0.66 16.75
C LYS A 248 -7.45 -0.84 15.69
N VAL A 249 -8.05 -2.02 15.62
CA VAL A 249 -9.17 -2.35 14.73
C VAL A 249 -10.50 -2.24 15.46
N LYS A 250 -10.52 -2.62 16.75
CA LYS A 250 -11.72 -2.80 17.58
C LYS A 250 -12.43 -1.51 18.02
N SER A 251 -12.06 -0.33 17.53
CA SER A 251 -12.90 0.86 17.78
C SER A 251 -14.37 0.67 17.32
N ASP A 252 -14.65 -0.36 16.51
CA ASP A 252 -15.97 -0.70 15.98
C ASP A 252 -16.55 -2.08 16.40
N ASN A 253 -16.12 -2.65 17.50
CA ASN A 253 -16.76 -3.75 18.25
C ASN A 253 -17.24 -5.02 17.52
N THR A 254 -16.90 -5.30 16.24
CA THR A 254 -17.56 -6.38 15.49
C THR A 254 -16.63 -7.30 14.69
N LEU A 255 -15.33 -7.06 14.64
CA LEU A 255 -14.45 -7.86 13.78
C LEU A 255 -13.86 -9.05 14.55
N ASN A 256 -14.40 -10.25 14.32
CA ASN A 256 -13.78 -11.52 14.70
C ASN A 256 -12.69 -11.95 13.67
N GLY A 257 -11.85 -11.01 13.20
CA GLY A 257 -10.89 -11.19 12.12
C GLY A 257 -11.40 -10.63 10.78
N PHE A 258 -10.60 -10.83 9.74
CA PHE A 258 -10.83 -10.28 8.40
C PHE A 258 -11.24 -11.36 7.41
N ASP A 259 -12.04 -10.99 6.43
CA ASP A 259 -12.42 -11.88 5.33
C ASP A 259 -11.27 -12.06 4.34
N ILE A 260 -10.47 -11.00 4.15
CA ILE A 260 -9.34 -11.00 3.21
C ILE A 260 -8.11 -10.35 3.84
N VAL A 261 -6.96 -11.00 3.65
CA VAL A 261 -5.63 -10.41 3.86
C VAL A 261 -4.91 -10.35 2.52
N LEU A 262 -4.42 -9.18 2.15
CA LEU A 262 -3.59 -8.95 0.96
C LEU A 262 -2.35 -8.18 1.38
N THR A 263 -1.16 -8.72 1.14
CA THR A 263 0.05 -8.04 1.61
C THR A 263 1.32 -8.47 0.88
N ASN A 264 2.28 -7.56 0.84
CA ASN A 264 3.68 -7.83 0.50
C ASN A 264 4.54 -7.40 1.70
N PRO A 265 4.77 -8.29 2.68
CA PRO A 265 5.53 -7.95 3.87
C PRO A 265 7.01 -7.67 3.53
N PRO A 266 7.73 -6.90 4.36
CA PRO A 266 9.16 -6.67 4.15
C PRO A 266 9.93 -7.98 4.22
N PHE A 267 10.84 -8.20 3.25
CA PHE A 267 11.68 -9.41 3.21
C PHE A 267 12.88 -9.27 4.13
N GLY A 268 13.17 -10.31 4.89
CA GLY A 268 14.09 -10.32 6.01
C GLY A 268 15.59 -10.31 5.69
N THR A 269 16.00 -9.80 4.54
CA THR A 269 17.45 -9.73 4.22
C THR A 269 18.19 -8.67 5.05
N ALA A 270 17.51 -7.64 5.55
CA ALA A 270 18.13 -6.54 6.29
C ALA A 270 18.12 -6.71 7.83
N GLY A 271 17.41 -7.70 8.36
CA GLY A 271 17.37 -7.94 9.80
C GLY A 271 16.37 -9.00 10.21
N LYS A 272 16.80 -9.86 11.14
CA LYS A 272 15.92 -10.80 11.81
C LYS A 272 15.30 -10.11 13.02
N ILE A 273 14.04 -10.40 13.29
CA ILE A 273 13.43 -10.02 14.57
C ILE A 273 14.08 -10.88 15.64
N SER A 274 14.85 -10.26 16.53
CA SER A 274 15.56 -10.91 17.65
C SER A 274 14.95 -10.55 19.01
N ASP A 275 14.00 -9.63 19.04
CA ASP A 275 13.27 -9.27 20.27
C ASP A 275 12.47 -10.48 20.76
N LYS A 276 12.89 -11.00 21.92
CA LYS A 276 12.27 -12.18 22.53
C LYS A 276 10.83 -11.97 22.94
N LYS A 277 10.43 -10.73 23.26
CA LYS A 277 9.05 -10.39 23.58
C LYS A 277 8.17 -10.58 22.34
N ILE A 278 8.63 -10.09 21.18
CA ILE A 278 7.91 -10.28 19.92
C ILE A 278 7.94 -11.77 19.53
N LEU A 279 9.10 -12.43 19.54
CA LEU A 279 9.21 -13.84 19.17
C LEU A 279 8.31 -14.74 20.00
N SER A 280 8.17 -14.48 21.31
CA SER A 280 7.36 -15.31 22.22
C SER A 280 5.86 -15.25 21.95
N THR A 281 5.38 -14.26 21.19
CA THR A 281 3.96 -14.12 20.80
C THR A 281 3.61 -14.94 19.55
N PHE A 282 4.60 -15.56 18.89
CA PHE A 282 4.42 -16.33 17.67
C PHE A 282 4.84 -17.80 17.85
N ASP A 283 4.07 -18.72 17.31
CA ASP A 283 4.47 -20.14 17.22
C ASP A 283 5.73 -20.30 16.37
N LEU A 284 5.82 -19.57 15.24
CA LEU A 284 6.99 -19.56 14.35
C LEU A 284 8.19 -18.81 14.93
N GLY A 285 8.02 -18.11 16.05
CA GLY A 285 9.09 -17.55 16.86
C GLY A 285 9.87 -18.58 17.67
N TYR A 286 9.37 -19.81 17.78
CA TYR A 286 10.01 -20.93 18.45
C TYR A 286 10.71 -21.87 17.47
N LYS A 287 11.64 -22.70 17.97
CA LYS A 287 12.25 -23.77 17.20
C LYS A 287 11.25 -24.90 17.01
N TRP A 288 11.27 -25.54 15.85
CA TRP A 288 10.45 -26.67 15.52
C TRP A 288 11.34 -27.90 15.32
N LYS A 289 10.87 -29.06 15.75
CA LYS A 289 11.57 -30.32 15.65
C LYS A 289 10.74 -31.31 14.83
N LYS A 290 11.38 -31.96 13.85
CA LYS A 290 10.78 -33.05 13.07
C LYS A 290 10.69 -34.31 13.91
N THR A 291 9.54 -34.97 13.94
CA THR A 291 9.28 -36.24 14.61
C THR A 291 9.63 -37.43 13.71
N ILE A 292 9.61 -38.64 14.27
CA ILE A 292 9.81 -39.88 13.52
C ILE A 292 8.71 -40.06 12.46
N ASN A 293 7.50 -39.57 12.71
CA ASN A 293 6.37 -39.66 11.78
C ASN A 293 6.36 -38.55 10.72
N ASN A 294 7.47 -37.83 10.51
CA ASN A 294 7.58 -36.70 9.60
C ASN A 294 6.68 -35.51 9.94
N GLU A 295 6.13 -35.43 11.13
CA GLU A 295 5.42 -34.27 11.64
C GLU A 295 6.39 -33.29 12.28
N PHE A 296 5.95 -32.03 12.46
CA PHE A 296 6.72 -31.02 13.17
C PHE A 296 6.00 -30.58 14.44
N ILE A 297 6.76 -30.53 15.54
CA ILE A 297 6.30 -30.05 16.83
C ILE A 297 7.07 -28.79 17.25
N LYS A 298 6.32 -27.80 17.76
CA LYS A 298 6.89 -26.60 18.37
C LYS A 298 7.60 -26.99 19.67
N THR A 299 8.82 -26.52 19.87
CA THR A 299 9.57 -26.66 21.13
C THR A 299 9.34 -25.48 22.05
N ASN A 300 9.81 -25.57 23.30
CA ASN A 300 9.80 -24.44 24.25
C ASN A 300 11.01 -23.48 24.07
N THR A 301 11.82 -23.66 23.03
CA THR A 301 13.03 -22.87 22.80
C THR A 301 12.76 -21.81 21.72
N LEU A 302 12.91 -20.55 22.07
CA LEU A 302 12.81 -19.44 21.10
C LEU A 302 13.93 -19.53 20.05
N GLN A 303 13.63 -19.06 18.85
CA GLN A 303 14.63 -18.77 17.83
C GLN A 303 15.59 -17.68 18.35
N ASN A 304 16.85 -17.69 17.90
CA ASN A 304 17.77 -16.59 18.16
C ASN A 304 17.38 -15.32 17.37
N GLY A 305 16.62 -15.50 16.30
CA GLY A 305 16.04 -14.48 15.46
C GLY A 305 15.25 -15.14 14.35
N GLN A 306 14.15 -14.53 13.94
CA GLN A 306 13.29 -14.99 12.84
C GLN A 306 13.19 -13.92 11.77
N VAL A 307 13.15 -14.35 10.51
CA VAL A 307 12.93 -13.40 9.40
C VAL A 307 11.50 -12.87 9.44
N THR A 308 11.37 -11.61 9.09
CA THR A 308 10.13 -10.83 9.25
C THR A 308 8.95 -11.48 8.52
N GLU A 309 9.14 -11.92 7.28
CA GLU A 309 8.10 -12.51 6.44
C GLU A 309 7.54 -13.82 7.00
N ILE A 310 8.34 -14.62 7.75
CA ILE A 310 7.83 -15.84 8.42
C ILE A 310 6.85 -15.48 9.54
N LEU A 311 7.15 -14.43 10.32
CA LEU A 311 6.24 -13.96 11.36
C LEU A 311 4.98 -13.30 10.75
N PHE A 312 5.13 -12.65 9.59
CA PHE A 312 3.96 -12.10 8.87
C PHE A 312 3.04 -13.21 8.33
N ILE A 313 3.56 -14.37 7.91
CA ILE A 313 2.71 -15.49 7.51
C ILE A 313 1.78 -15.91 8.67
N GLU A 314 2.33 -16.10 9.87
CA GLU A 314 1.54 -16.41 11.05
C GLU A 314 0.56 -15.30 11.38
N ARG A 315 1.02 -14.04 11.46
CA ARG A 315 0.16 -12.89 11.75
C ARG A 315 -1.00 -12.76 10.76
N CYS A 316 -0.75 -12.95 9.48
CA CYS A 316 -1.79 -12.90 8.45
C CYS A 316 -2.85 -14.00 8.62
N ILE A 317 -2.40 -15.23 8.97
CA ILE A 317 -3.32 -16.34 9.26
C ILE A 317 -4.14 -16.03 10.52
N ASP A 318 -3.53 -15.45 11.56
CA ASP A 318 -4.23 -15.08 12.80
C ASP A 318 -5.29 -14.00 12.54
N LEU A 319 -4.96 -13.01 11.71
CA LEU A 319 -5.88 -11.93 11.34
C LEU A 319 -7.10 -12.41 10.53
N LEU A 320 -7.03 -13.56 9.87
CA LEU A 320 -8.16 -14.10 9.10
C LEU A 320 -9.24 -14.68 10.00
N LYS A 321 -10.50 -14.50 9.59
CA LYS A 321 -11.64 -15.31 10.04
C LYS A 321 -11.47 -16.75 9.56
N GLU A 322 -12.16 -17.69 10.21
CA GLU A 322 -12.32 -19.03 9.64
C GLU A 322 -13.03 -18.92 8.28
N GLY A 323 -12.48 -19.56 7.25
CA GLY A 323 -12.92 -19.43 5.87
C GLY A 323 -12.43 -18.18 5.13
N GLY A 324 -11.79 -17.24 5.84
CA GLY A 324 -11.17 -16.06 5.24
C GLY A 324 -9.97 -16.45 4.36
N ARG A 325 -9.64 -15.63 3.36
CA ARG A 325 -8.62 -15.93 2.36
C ARG A 325 -7.50 -14.89 2.33
N MET A 326 -6.31 -15.33 1.96
CA MET A 326 -5.11 -14.50 1.91
C MET A 326 -4.42 -14.61 0.56
N GLY A 327 -3.87 -13.49 0.08
CA GLY A 327 -2.85 -13.42 -0.94
C GLY A 327 -1.60 -12.72 -0.39
N ILE A 328 -0.48 -13.41 -0.37
CA ILE A 328 0.77 -12.90 0.18
C ILE A 328 1.93 -13.11 -0.80
N VAL A 329 2.77 -12.07 -0.93
CA VAL A 329 4.02 -12.13 -1.71
C VAL A 329 5.13 -12.66 -0.80
N LEU A 330 5.85 -13.69 -1.25
CA LEU A 330 6.91 -14.31 -0.47
C LEU A 330 8.14 -14.64 -1.34
N PRO A 331 9.36 -14.60 -0.79
CA PRO A 331 10.54 -15.13 -1.46
C PRO A 331 10.40 -16.63 -1.77
N ASN A 332 10.84 -17.07 -2.94
CA ASN A 332 10.76 -18.48 -3.36
C ASN A 332 11.40 -19.46 -2.37
N GLY A 333 12.43 -19.03 -1.65
CA GLY A 333 13.08 -19.83 -0.64
C GLY A 333 12.14 -20.43 0.42
N HIS A 334 10.97 -19.81 0.67
CA HIS A 334 9.97 -20.35 1.62
C HIS A 334 9.32 -21.63 1.12
N PHE A 335 9.28 -21.84 -0.18
CA PHE A 335 8.69 -23.02 -0.81
C PHE A 335 9.72 -24.12 -1.10
N GLU A 336 10.97 -23.75 -1.34
CA GLU A 336 12.01 -24.64 -1.83
C GLU A 336 13.00 -25.09 -0.76
N ASN A 337 13.32 -24.23 0.22
CA ASN A 337 14.35 -24.51 1.20
C ASN A 337 13.92 -25.63 2.17
N ALA A 338 14.74 -26.68 2.27
CA ALA A 338 14.49 -27.80 3.18
C ALA A 338 14.46 -27.38 4.67
N SER A 339 15.25 -26.36 5.06
CA SER A 339 15.26 -25.87 6.44
C SER A 339 13.95 -25.21 6.86
N LEU A 340 13.06 -24.82 5.89
CA LEU A 340 11.75 -24.23 6.11
C LEU A 340 10.59 -25.22 5.94
N GLU A 341 10.87 -26.54 5.98
CA GLU A 341 9.83 -27.57 5.92
C GLU A 341 8.81 -27.41 7.06
N TYR A 342 9.25 -27.01 8.25
CA TYR A 342 8.37 -26.72 9.39
C TYR A 342 7.37 -25.59 9.12
N LEU A 343 7.78 -24.56 8.36
CA LEU A 343 6.91 -23.45 7.96
C LEU A 343 5.79 -23.94 7.03
N ARG A 344 6.13 -24.76 6.02
CA ARG A 344 5.15 -25.35 5.10
C ARG A 344 4.19 -26.29 5.84
N TYR A 345 4.70 -27.04 6.82
CA TYR A 345 3.89 -27.85 7.73
C TYR A 345 2.93 -26.95 8.54
N TYR A 346 3.43 -25.86 9.14
CA TYR A 346 2.63 -24.89 9.89
C TYR A 346 1.47 -24.32 9.07
N ILE A 347 1.75 -23.87 7.85
CA ILE A 347 0.74 -23.32 6.93
C ILE A 347 -0.32 -24.40 6.61
N LYS A 348 0.12 -25.59 6.23
CA LYS A 348 -0.76 -26.72 5.86
C LYS A 348 -1.68 -27.15 6.99
N GLN A 349 -1.24 -27.04 8.24
CA GLN A 349 -2.04 -27.42 9.42
C GLN A 349 -3.15 -26.40 9.75
N ARG A 350 -3.10 -25.20 9.20
CA ARG A 350 -4.04 -24.10 9.54
C ARG A 350 -4.83 -23.57 8.35
N THR A 351 -4.48 -24.02 7.16
CA THR A 351 -5.05 -23.44 5.94
C THR A 351 -5.22 -24.48 4.84
N LYS A 352 -6.19 -24.23 3.97
CA LYS A 352 -6.25 -24.83 2.64
C LYS A 352 -5.45 -23.96 1.69
N ILE A 353 -4.43 -24.51 1.04
CA ILE A 353 -3.69 -23.81 0.00
C ILE A 353 -4.56 -23.79 -1.27
N LEU A 354 -4.92 -22.60 -1.72
CA LEU A 354 -5.70 -22.40 -2.93
C LEU A 354 -4.81 -22.42 -4.18
N GLY A 355 -3.65 -21.77 -4.09
CA GLY A 355 -2.71 -21.73 -5.20
C GLY A 355 -1.34 -21.18 -4.83
N ILE A 356 -0.37 -21.52 -5.66
CA ILE A 356 0.98 -20.94 -5.66
C ILE A 356 1.30 -20.50 -7.08
N VAL A 357 1.69 -19.24 -7.25
CA VAL A 357 2.05 -18.67 -8.54
C VAL A 357 3.46 -18.12 -8.46
N ASN A 358 4.38 -18.72 -9.20
CA ASN A 358 5.76 -18.25 -9.28
C ASN A 358 5.87 -17.03 -10.22
N LEU A 359 6.60 -16.02 -9.78
CA LEU A 359 6.88 -14.82 -10.56
C LEU A 359 8.28 -14.89 -11.18
N PRO A 360 8.50 -14.23 -12.32
CA PRO A 360 9.84 -14.09 -12.88
C PRO A 360 10.76 -13.30 -11.94
N GLN A 361 12.05 -13.56 -12.00
CA GLN A 361 13.03 -12.92 -11.11
C GLN A 361 13.09 -11.41 -11.29
N GLU A 362 12.80 -10.93 -12.46
CA GLU A 362 12.80 -9.52 -12.84
C GLU A 362 11.61 -8.71 -12.29
N THR A 363 10.58 -9.36 -11.75
CA THR A 363 9.34 -8.70 -11.33
C THR A 363 9.56 -7.47 -10.44
N PHE A 364 10.49 -7.56 -9.51
CA PHE A 364 10.74 -6.49 -8.53
C PHE A 364 12.00 -5.65 -8.82
N ILE A 365 12.70 -5.89 -9.94
CA ILE A 365 13.91 -5.13 -10.30
C ILE A 365 13.62 -3.63 -10.44
N PRO A 366 12.54 -3.19 -11.12
CA PRO A 366 12.21 -1.76 -11.21
C PRO A 366 11.96 -1.13 -9.83
N TYR A 367 11.62 -1.94 -8.84
CA TYR A 367 11.27 -1.54 -7.47
C TYR A 367 12.39 -1.80 -6.47
N GLY A 368 13.62 -2.01 -6.93
CA GLY A 368 14.84 -2.02 -6.12
C GLY A 368 15.30 -3.38 -5.60
N THR A 369 14.66 -4.50 -5.95
CA THR A 369 15.12 -5.85 -5.56
C THR A 369 15.03 -6.86 -6.70
N GLY A 370 16.05 -7.74 -6.78
CA GLY A 370 16.07 -8.89 -7.68
C GLY A 370 15.72 -10.22 -6.98
N VAL A 371 15.04 -10.18 -5.83
CA VAL A 371 14.62 -11.39 -5.12
C VAL A 371 13.52 -12.08 -5.93
N LYS A 372 13.73 -13.34 -6.27
CA LYS A 372 12.71 -14.17 -6.90
C LYS A 372 11.59 -14.47 -5.91
N THR A 373 10.35 -14.20 -6.30
CA THR A 373 9.18 -14.28 -5.43
C THR A 373 8.10 -15.18 -6.00
N SER A 374 7.22 -15.62 -5.11
CA SER A 374 5.97 -16.31 -5.45
C SER A 374 4.81 -15.72 -4.68
N LEU A 375 3.63 -15.89 -5.22
CA LEU A 375 2.36 -15.55 -4.59
C LEU A 375 1.78 -16.81 -3.96
N LEU A 376 1.42 -16.72 -2.69
CA LEU A 376 0.73 -17.79 -1.97
C LEU A 376 -0.71 -17.35 -1.70
N PHE A 377 -1.65 -18.15 -2.19
CA PHE A 377 -3.08 -17.99 -1.93
C PHE A 377 -3.56 -19.11 -1.01
N ILE A 378 -4.18 -18.74 0.12
CA ILE A 378 -4.71 -19.70 1.09
C ILE A 378 -6.11 -19.30 1.55
N GLN A 379 -6.82 -20.27 2.09
CA GLN A 379 -8.02 -20.07 2.90
C GLN A 379 -7.80 -20.62 4.29
N LYS A 380 -8.12 -19.86 5.34
CA LYS A 380 -8.04 -20.34 6.72
C LYS A 380 -9.02 -21.47 6.93
N ASP A 381 -8.53 -22.63 7.30
CA ASP A 381 -9.33 -23.84 7.56
C ASP A 381 -8.67 -24.64 8.67
N THR A 382 -8.99 -24.31 9.91
CA THR A 382 -8.41 -24.96 11.10
C THR A 382 -9.10 -26.28 11.44
N LYS A 383 -10.22 -26.61 10.78
CA LYS A 383 -11.07 -27.77 11.12
C LYS A 383 -10.91 -28.96 10.18
N ASN A 384 -10.33 -28.77 8.99
CA ASN A 384 -10.33 -29.77 7.92
C ASN A 384 -8.92 -30.12 7.38
N VAL A 385 -7.95 -30.19 8.26
CA VAL A 385 -6.50 -30.27 7.97
C VAL A 385 -6.06 -31.46 7.10
N GLU A 386 -6.82 -32.55 7.02
CA GLU A 386 -6.37 -33.80 6.37
C GLU A 386 -6.98 -34.07 4.98
N ARG A 387 -7.67 -33.13 4.37
CA ARG A 387 -8.31 -33.38 3.07
C ARG A 387 -7.30 -33.34 1.91
N ARG A 388 -7.32 -34.36 1.08
CA ARG A 388 -6.70 -34.28 -0.26
C ARG A 388 -7.59 -33.38 -1.12
N TYR A 389 -7.03 -32.28 -1.62
CA TYR A 389 -7.69 -31.33 -2.49
C TYR A 389 -6.76 -30.94 -3.64
N PRO A 390 -7.30 -30.55 -4.80
CA PRO A 390 -6.49 -30.03 -5.88
C PRO A 390 -5.82 -28.72 -5.47
N LEU A 391 -4.61 -28.48 -5.98
CA LEU A 391 -3.81 -27.29 -5.75
C LEU A 391 -3.54 -26.61 -7.08
N PHE A 392 -3.91 -25.33 -7.20
CA PHE A 392 -3.53 -24.55 -8.36
C PHE A 392 -2.03 -24.22 -8.29
N PHE A 393 -1.31 -24.50 -9.37
CA PHE A 393 0.09 -24.15 -9.50
C PHE A 393 0.35 -23.55 -10.89
N SER A 394 0.95 -22.36 -10.93
CA SER A 394 1.28 -21.69 -12.17
C SER A 394 2.61 -20.96 -12.09
N GLN A 395 3.17 -20.68 -13.25
CA GLN A 395 4.40 -19.88 -13.40
C GLN A 395 4.17 -18.77 -14.42
N ILE A 396 4.24 -17.53 -13.95
CA ILE A 396 4.27 -16.35 -14.81
C ILE A 396 5.67 -16.27 -15.45
N ARG A 397 5.71 -16.08 -16.75
CA ARG A 397 6.95 -15.88 -17.52
C ARG A 397 7.08 -14.46 -18.03
N LYS A 398 5.95 -13.80 -18.29
CA LYS A 398 5.85 -12.44 -18.81
C LYS A 398 4.98 -11.59 -17.92
N ILE A 399 5.50 -10.44 -17.52
CA ILE A 399 4.86 -9.50 -16.60
C ILE A 399 4.41 -8.19 -17.25
N GLY A 400 4.60 -8.05 -18.58
CA GLY A 400 4.19 -6.89 -19.35
C GLY A 400 5.15 -5.70 -19.28
N TYR A 401 6.31 -5.83 -18.62
CA TYR A 401 7.33 -4.79 -18.55
C TYR A 401 8.75 -5.34 -18.49
N GLN A 402 9.73 -4.48 -18.79
CA GLN A 402 11.15 -4.83 -18.77
C GLN A 402 11.66 -5.00 -17.34
N GLY A 403 12.44 -6.06 -17.12
CA GLY A 403 13.13 -6.32 -15.86
C GLY A 403 14.39 -5.46 -15.66
N ASN A 404 14.28 -4.17 -15.85
CA ASN A 404 15.34 -3.19 -15.61
C ASN A 404 14.83 -2.04 -14.74
N LYS A 405 15.70 -1.11 -14.33
CA LYS A 405 15.35 0.01 -13.46
C LYS A 405 14.19 0.87 -13.99
N ASN A 406 14.00 0.94 -15.31
CA ASN A 406 12.97 1.79 -15.90
C ASN A 406 11.59 1.13 -15.92
N GLY A 407 11.53 -0.22 -15.96
CA GLY A 407 10.29 -0.97 -15.99
C GLY A 407 9.38 -0.60 -17.16
N ASN A 408 9.96 -0.31 -18.33
CA ASN A 408 9.19 0.10 -19.50
C ASN A 408 8.25 -1.01 -19.94
N ALA A 409 7.03 -0.67 -20.33
CA ALA A 409 6.03 -1.61 -20.81
C ALA A 409 6.52 -2.39 -22.05
N ILE A 410 6.21 -3.66 -22.10
CA ILE A 410 6.43 -4.54 -23.25
C ILE A 410 5.05 -4.86 -23.85
N TYR A 411 4.90 -4.62 -25.14
CA TYR A 411 3.67 -4.84 -25.85
C TYR A 411 3.77 -6.01 -26.83
N GLN A 412 2.66 -6.72 -27.01
CA GLN A 412 2.54 -7.72 -28.06
C GLN A 412 2.70 -7.08 -29.43
N LYS A 413 3.34 -7.81 -30.34
CA LYS A 413 3.59 -7.38 -31.73
C LYS A 413 3.09 -8.42 -32.72
N ASP A 414 2.66 -7.94 -33.87
CA ASP A 414 2.36 -8.80 -35.01
C ASP A 414 3.62 -9.28 -35.73
N GLU A 415 3.47 -10.03 -36.83
CA GLU A 415 4.54 -10.58 -37.66
C GLU A 415 5.43 -9.47 -38.30
N ASN A 416 4.90 -8.25 -38.45
CA ASN A 416 5.60 -7.10 -39.01
C ASN A 416 6.30 -6.25 -37.93
N GLY A 417 6.15 -6.61 -36.64
CA GLY A 417 6.72 -5.88 -35.51
C GLY A 417 5.85 -4.71 -35.01
N GLU A 418 4.63 -4.52 -35.53
CA GLU A 418 3.71 -3.49 -35.13
C GLU A 418 3.00 -3.88 -33.82
N ILE A 419 2.75 -2.89 -32.93
CA ILE A 419 2.11 -3.12 -31.64
C ILE A 419 0.65 -3.49 -31.84
N LEU A 420 0.25 -4.65 -31.30
CA LEU A 420 -1.14 -5.10 -31.26
C LEU A 420 -1.98 -4.20 -30.34
N ARG A 421 -3.22 -3.95 -30.75
CA ARG A 421 -4.15 -3.07 -30.02
C ARG A 421 -5.49 -3.77 -29.78
N ASP A 422 -6.10 -3.49 -28.65
CA ASP A 422 -7.44 -3.96 -28.29
C ASP A 422 -8.55 -3.22 -29.11
N LYS A 423 -9.82 -3.58 -28.85
CA LYS A 423 -11.01 -2.98 -29.49
C LYS A 423 -11.12 -1.46 -29.24
N ASN A 424 -10.49 -0.96 -28.18
CA ASN A 424 -10.46 0.45 -27.79
C ASN A 424 -9.20 1.17 -28.31
N LYS A 425 -8.39 0.50 -29.15
CA LYS A 425 -7.09 0.97 -29.69
C LYS A 425 -5.99 1.12 -28.62
N ASN A 426 -6.11 0.55 -27.43
CA ASN A 426 -5.05 0.52 -26.45
C ASN A 426 -4.02 -0.55 -26.80
N PRO A 427 -2.71 -0.29 -26.61
CA PRO A 427 -1.68 -1.32 -26.80
C PRO A 427 -1.89 -2.49 -25.85
N ILE A 428 -1.72 -3.73 -26.36
CA ILE A 428 -1.86 -4.95 -25.58
C ILE A 428 -0.52 -5.28 -24.93
N LEU A 429 -0.48 -5.42 -23.60
CA LEU A 429 0.73 -5.81 -22.87
C LEU A 429 1.11 -7.26 -23.19
N ASP A 430 2.40 -7.54 -23.29
CA ASP A 430 2.94 -8.91 -23.43
C ASP A 430 3.12 -9.53 -22.03
N GLU A 431 2.03 -10.13 -21.50
CA GLU A 431 1.97 -10.65 -20.14
C GLU A 431 1.14 -11.96 -20.09
N ASP A 432 1.42 -12.78 -19.07
CA ASP A 432 0.71 -14.05 -18.83
C ASP A 432 -0.34 -13.93 -17.70
N LEU A 433 -0.36 -12.81 -16.97
CA LEU A 433 -1.18 -12.62 -15.76
C LEU A 433 -2.67 -12.84 -16.04
N SER A 434 -3.17 -12.26 -17.13
CA SER A 434 -4.58 -12.40 -17.53
C SER A 434 -4.99 -13.85 -17.83
N THR A 435 -4.11 -14.61 -18.45
CA THR A 435 -4.33 -16.05 -18.73
C THR A 435 -4.41 -16.82 -17.42
N VAL A 436 -3.45 -16.63 -16.52
CA VAL A 436 -3.42 -17.33 -15.22
C VAL A 436 -4.61 -16.98 -14.35
N ILE A 437 -5.12 -15.73 -14.39
CA ILE A 437 -6.36 -15.34 -13.71
C ILE A 437 -7.55 -16.17 -14.23
N ASN A 438 -7.65 -16.36 -15.54
CA ASN A 438 -8.73 -17.14 -16.14
C ASN A 438 -8.62 -18.63 -15.77
N ASP A 439 -7.43 -19.20 -15.89
CA ASP A 439 -7.15 -20.59 -15.48
C ASP A 439 -7.50 -20.83 -14.01
N PHE A 440 -7.19 -19.86 -13.13
CA PHE A 440 -7.53 -19.96 -11.69
C PHE A 440 -9.05 -19.92 -11.45
N LYS A 441 -9.79 -19.16 -12.25
CA LYS A 441 -11.27 -19.08 -12.13
C LYS A 441 -11.95 -20.34 -12.60
N GLU A 442 -11.37 -21.05 -13.58
CA GLU A 442 -11.89 -22.30 -14.11
C GLU A 442 -11.53 -23.50 -13.22
N PHE A 443 -10.47 -23.38 -12.40
CA PHE A 443 -10.00 -24.37 -11.43
C PHE A 443 -10.92 -24.48 -10.22
#